data_bfc3b9e6ff7394c59f3593c94793f1f6
#
_entry.id   bfc3b9e6ff7394c59f3593c94793f1f6
#
_cell.length_a   1.000
_cell.length_b   1.000
_cell.length_c   1.000
_cell.angle_alpha   90.00
_cell.angle_beta   90.00
_cell.angle_gamma   90.00
#
_symmetry.space_group_name_H-M   'P 1'
#
loop_
_entity.id
_entity.type
_entity.pdbx_description
1 polymer ?
#
loop_
_entity_poly.entity_id
_entity_poly.type
_entity_poly.pdbx_seq_one_letter_code
_entity_poly.pdbx_strand_id
1 'polypeptide(L)'
;VAFRHPILDRKFNVTSDAQMFTDAEIEELIQCYIRAAKIAWDVGADFVDIKHCHGYLLHEFLGAHTRPGKFGGSFENRTRILREIIAGIRATGNKIEIGVRLSAFDFVPFKPDPALSQPGKLGPGIPEDFSHCLPYRYGFGVNQDHPVEPELSETFKFAELCGELGVKILNLSAGSPYYNPHIQRPAAYPPSDGYQPAHDPLIDVARQINVVRQVKEHLSRKSKDESRNTALPSTFDLRPSTPVLVGTAYSYLQEYLPQVAQYVVRNGWTDMVGLGRMVLSYPGILADAVEKGALATKNICRTFSDCTTAPRNGMISGCYPLDKYYSAKPEFQE
;
A
#
# COMPACT_ATOMS: atom_id res chain seq x y z
N VAL A 1 -1.60 -6.72 -17.34
CA VAL A 1 -0.49 -6.00 -16.67
C VAL A 1 -0.30 -4.61 -17.28
N ALA A 2 0.32 -3.69 -16.54
CA ALA A 2 0.59 -2.34 -17.03
C ALA A 2 1.80 -2.30 -17.99
N PHE A 3 2.81 -3.10 -17.75
CA PHE A 3 4.05 -3.16 -18.54
C PHE A 3 4.73 -4.53 -18.38
N ARG A 4 5.70 -4.82 -19.23
CA ARG A 4 6.53 -6.04 -19.16
C ARG A 4 7.58 -5.87 -18.06
N HIS A 5 7.65 -6.85 -17.16
CA HIS A 5 8.56 -6.82 -16.03
C HIS A 5 9.59 -7.96 -16.10
N PRO A 6 10.90 -7.69 -16.18
CA PRO A 6 11.92 -8.70 -16.47
C PRO A 6 11.97 -9.85 -15.47
N ILE A 7 11.52 -9.63 -14.23
CA ILE A 7 11.52 -10.66 -13.17
C ILE A 7 10.11 -11.22 -12.94
N LEU A 8 9.07 -10.36 -12.83
CA LEU A 8 7.73 -10.79 -12.46
C LEU A 8 6.94 -11.45 -13.59
N ASP A 9 7.25 -11.17 -14.85
CA ASP A 9 6.59 -11.78 -16.00
C ASP A 9 6.56 -13.31 -15.90
N ARG A 10 7.69 -13.91 -15.52
CA ARG A 10 7.77 -15.36 -15.29
C ARG A 10 6.86 -15.83 -14.15
N LYS A 11 6.80 -15.09 -13.06
CA LYS A 11 5.98 -15.44 -11.88
C LYS A 11 4.49 -15.36 -12.17
N PHE A 12 4.07 -14.39 -12.97
CA PHE A 12 2.67 -14.15 -13.32
C PHE A 12 2.25 -14.68 -14.68
N ASN A 13 3.11 -15.48 -15.31
CA ASN A 13 2.86 -16.09 -16.62
C ASN A 13 2.50 -15.05 -17.70
N VAL A 14 3.23 -13.93 -17.72
CA VAL A 14 3.11 -12.90 -18.75
C VAL A 14 4.09 -13.24 -19.86
N THR A 15 3.58 -13.75 -20.97
CA THR A 15 4.40 -14.33 -22.06
C THR A 15 4.50 -13.44 -23.30
N SER A 16 3.60 -12.47 -23.45
CA SER A 16 3.57 -11.57 -24.60
C SER A 16 3.03 -10.19 -24.26
N ASP A 17 3.30 -9.23 -25.14
CA ASP A 17 2.79 -7.85 -25.03
C ASP A 17 1.26 -7.75 -25.16
N ALA A 18 0.62 -8.79 -25.76
CA ALA A 18 -0.84 -8.86 -25.85
C ALA A 18 -1.54 -8.95 -24.46
N GLN A 19 -0.79 -9.23 -23.40
CA GLN A 19 -1.29 -9.25 -22.02
C GLN A 19 -1.15 -7.89 -21.31
N MET A 20 -0.55 -6.89 -21.97
CA MET A 20 -0.55 -5.53 -21.47
C MET A 20 -1.85 -4.80 -21.84
N PHE A 21 -2.36 -4.02 -20.91
CA PHE A 21 -3.46 -3.11 -21.20
C PHE A 21 -3.11 -2.14 -22.33
N THR A 22 -3.98 -2.04 -23.31
CA THR A 22 -3.95 -0.98 -24.33
C THR A 22 -4.39 0.36 -23.70
N ASP A 23 -4.06 1.47 -24.34
CA ASP A 23 -4.51 2.79 -23.86
C ASP A 23 -6.04 2.91 -23.90
N ALA A 24 -6.72 2.28 -24.87
CA ALA A 24 -8.19 2.25 -24.94
C ALA A 24 -8.82 1.46 -23.76
N GLU A 25 -8.27 0.32 -23.40
CA GLU A 25 -8.73 -0.45 -22.23
C GLU A 25 -8.50 0.32 -20.92
N ILE A 26 -7.42 1.12 -20.83
CA ILE A 26 -7.18 1.98 -19.67
C ILE A 26 -8.23 3.11 -19.60
N GLU A 27 -8.58 3.70 -20.72
CA GLU A 27 -9.65 4.71 -20.78
C GLU A 27 -11.00 4.12 -20.35
N GLU A 28 -11.33 2.90 -20.78
CA GLU A 28 -12.51 2.19 -20.32
C GLU A 28 -12.45 1.89 -18.81
N LEU A 29 -11.30 1.47 -18.30
CA LEU A 29 -11.09 1.26 -16.87
C LEU A 29 -11.33 2.55 -16.08
N ILE A 30 -10.85 3.70 -16.54
CA ILE A 30 -11.11 5.00 -15.91
C ILE A 30 -12.62 5.25 -15.82
N GLN A 31 -13.38 4.95 -16.89
CA GLN A 31 -14.85 5.07 -16.86
C GLN A 31 -15.48 4.12 -15.84
N CYS A 32 -14.90 2.92 -15.62
CA CYS A 32 -15.37 2.01 -14.57
C CYS A 32 -15.19 2.61 -13.17
N TYR A 33 -14.05 3.24 -12.88
CA TYR A 33 -13.82 3.94 -11.61
C TYR A 33 -14.81 5.08 -11.39
N ILE A 34 -15.09 5.89 -12.42
CA ILE A 34 -16.05 7.00 -12.35
C ILE A 34 -17.46 6.46 -12.05
N ARG A 35 -17.90 5.40 -12.73
CA ARG A 35 -19.19 4.75 -12.47
C ARG A 35 -19.26 4.16 -11.06
N ALA A 36 -18.20 3.49 -10.60
CA ALA A 36 -18.14 2.93 -9.26
C ALA A 36 -18.24 4.01 -8.17
N ALA A 37 -17.55 5.15 -8.35
CA ALA A 37 -17.66 6.29 -7.44
C ALA A 37 -19.07 6.90 -7.42
N LYS A 38 -19.77 6.93 -8.57
CA LYS A 38 -21.17 7.36 -8.63
C LYS A 38 -22.07 6.42 -7.82
N ILE A 39 -21.93 5.10 -8.01
CA ILE A 39 -22.70 4.10 -7.25
C ILE A 39 -22.43 4.24 -5.75
N ALA A 40 -21.17 4.41 -5.35
CA ALA A 40 -20.82 4.61 -3.95
C ALA A 40 -21.51 5.84 -3.36
N TRP A 41 -21.52 6.94 -4.08
CA TRP A 41 -22.24 8.17 -3.70
C TRP A 41 -23.75 7.96 -3.58
N ASP A 42 -24.36 7.30 -4.55
CA ASP A 42 -25.80 7.06 -4.60
C ASP A 42 -26.30 6.18 -3.43
N VAL A 43 -25.45 5.31 -2.90
CA VAL A 43 -25.77 4.49 -1.72
C VAL A 43 -25.33 5.11 -0.39
N GLY A 44 -24.82 6.35 -0.41
CA GLY A 44 -24.49 7.12 0.79
C GLY A 44 -23.13 6.85 1.39
N ALA A 45 -22.15 6.38 0.61
CA ALA A 45 -20.77 6.27 1.08
C ALA A 45 -20.16 7.67 1.28
N ASP A 46 -19.40 7.85 2.36
CA ASP A 46 -18.73 9.11 2.67
C ASP A 46 -17.51 9.36 1.77
N PHE A 47 -16.74 8.29 1.46
CA PHE A 47 -15.58 8.39 0.59
C PHE A 47 -15.32 7.11 -0.21
N VAL A 48 -14.50 7.22 -1.24
CA VAL A 48 -13.93 6.09 -2.00
C VAL A 48 -12.40 6.12 -1.90
N ASP A 49 -11.78 4.94 -1.79
CA ASP A 49 -10.34 4.79 -1.70
C ASP A 49 -9.77 4.20 -2.99
N ILE A 50 -8.98 4.99 -3.73
CA ILE A 50 -8.36 4.59 -5.00
C ILE A 50 -7.04 3.89 -4.71
N LYS A 51 -6.97 2.60 -5.01
CA LYS A 51 -5.88 1.73 -4.60
C LYS A 51 -4.67 1.80 -5.54
N HIS A 52 -3.62 2.49 -5.12
CA HIS A 52 -2.30 2.56 -5.78
C HIS A 52 -1.23 1.81 -4.99
N CYS A 53 -1.51 0.58 -4.57
CA CYS A 53 -0.61 -0.16 -3.68
C CYS A 53 -0.61 -1.67 -3.94
N HIS A 54 0.37 -2.35 -3.35
CA HIS A 54 0.44 -3.79 -3.18
C HIS A 54 0.59 -4.60 -4.49
N GLY A 55 1.22 -4.05 -5.52
CA GLY A 55 1.43 -4.72 -6.79
C GLY A 55 0.14 -4.93 -7.61
N TYR A 56 -0.94 -4.19 -7.29
CA TYR A 56 -2.15 -4.17 -8.11
C TYR A 56 -2.01 -3.16 -9.25
N LEU A 57 -2.95 -3.21 -10.21
CA LEU A 57 -2.84 -2.54 -11.51
C LEU A 57 -2.43 -1.04 -11.42
N LEU A 58 -3.06 -0.23 -10.55
CA LEU A 58 -2.68 1.17 -10.44
C LEU A 58 -1.32 1.39 -9.76
N HIS A 59 -0.85 0.45 -8.93
CA HIS A 59 0.53 0.44 -8.43
C HIS A 59 1.52 0.08 -9.55
N GLU A 60 1.19 -0.88 -10.40
CA GLU A 60 2.00 -1.20 -11.58
C GLU A 60 2.18 0.03 -12.48
N PHE A 61 1.11 0.81 -12.74
CA PHE A 61 1.23 2.03 -13.54
C PHE A 61 2.19 3.06 -12.95
N LEU A 62 2.31 3.17 -11.63
CA LEU A 62 3.32 4.03 -11.02
C LEU A 62 4.76 3.58 -11.33
N GLY A 63 4.98 2.27 -11.46
CA GLY A 63 6.26 1.66 -11.84
C GLY A 63 6.49 1.55 -13.35
N ALA A 64 5.56 2.01 -14.20
CA ALA A 64 5.56 1.79 -15.64
C ALA A 64 6.52 2.72 -16.43
N HIS A 65 7.77 2.86 -15.96
CA HIS A 65 8.77 3.73 -16.62
C HIS A 65 9.11 3.30 -18.05
N THR A 66 8.99 2.00 -18.35
CA THR A 66 9.33 1.41 -19.66
C THR A 66 8.13 1.27 -20.59
N ARG A 67 6.90 1.51 -20.09
CA ARG A 67 5.70 1.46 -20.91
C ARG A 67 5.69 2.61 -21.93
N PRO A 68 5.45 2.35 -23.23
CA PRO A 68 5.21 3.39 -24.21
C PRO A 68 3.82 4.03 -24.05
N GLY A 69 3.59 5.18 -24.70
CA GLY A 69 2.29 5.82 -24.76
C GLY A 69 1.99 6.76 -23.58
N LYS A 70 0.75 7.20 -23.50
CA LYS A 70 0.32 8.28 -22.60
C LYS A 70 0.15 7.88 -21.14
N PHE A 71 0.26 6.59 -20.80
CA PHE A 71 0.15 6.06 -19.45
C PHE A 71 1.46 5.46 -18.94
N GLY A 72 2.62 5.80 -19.54
CA GLY A 72 3.92 5.30 -19.13
C GLY A 72 5.05 6.29 -19.33
N GLY A 73 6.26 5.96 -18.90
CA GLY A 73 7.43 6.82 -19.02
C GLY A 73 7.50 7.90 -17.96
N SER A 74 7.09 9.14 -18.27
CA SER A 74 7.18 10.28 -17.35
C SER A 74 6.26 10.12 -16.13
N PHE A 75 6.58 10.82 -15.04
CA PHE A 75 5.73 10.82 -13.83
C PHE A 75 4.30 11.29 -14.14
N GLU A 76 4.13 12.31 -14.97
CA GLU A 76 2.85 12.84 -15.40
C GLU A 76 2.01 11.76 -16.09
N ASN A 77 2.63 11.00 -16.98
CA ASN A 77 1.97 9.92 -17.70
C ASN A 77 1.60 8.76 -16.77
N ARG A 78 2.51 8.34 -15.89
CA ARG A 78 2.29 7.24 -14.94
C ARG A 78 1.23 7.58 -13.88
N THR A 79 1.02 8.86 -13.58
CA THR A 79 -0.05 9.34 -12.68
C THR A 79 -1.31 9.80 -13.41
N ARG A 80 -1.33 9.78 -14.73
CA ARG A 80 -2.47 10.24 -15.56
C ARG A 80 -3.78 9.55 -15.21
N ILE A 81 -3.74 8.25 -14.96
CA ILE A 81 -4.94 7.48 -14.59
C ILE A 81 -5.60 8.07 -13.33
N LEU A 82 -4.84 8.37 -12.28
CA LEU A 82 -5.39 9.00 -11.07
C LEU A 82 -5.99 10.38 -11.37
N ARG A 83 -5.30 11.20 -12.15
CA ARG A 83 -5.76 12.55 -12.53
C ARG A 83 -7.09 12.47 -13.30
N GLU A 84 -7.18 11.57 -14.27
CA GLU A 84 -8.38 11.42 -15.10
C GLU A 84 -9.56 10.80 -14.33
N ILE A 85 -9.31 9.84 -13.42
CA ILE A 85 -10.34 9.30 -12.54
C ILE A 85 -10.94 10.41 -11.67
N ILE A 86 -10.09 11.19 -10.98
CA ILE A 86 -10.57 12.25 -10.08
C ILE A 86 -11.30 13.35 -10.86
N ALA A 87 -10.74 13.80 -11.98
CA ALA A 87 -11.37 14.79 -12.83
C ALA A 87 -12.75 14.29 -13.35
N GLY A 88 -12.83 13.04 -13.79
CA GLY A 88 -14.08 12.44 -14.25
C GLY A 88 -15.11 12.32 -13.14
N ILE A 89 -14.74 11.91 -11.92
CA ILE A 89 -15.65 11.88 -10.76
C ILE A 89 -16.20 13.29 -10.50
N ARG A 90 -15.35 14.31 -10.46
CA ARG A 90 -15.76 15.70 -10.20
C ARG A 90 -16.64 16.28 -11.32
N ALA A 91 -16.36 15.92 -12.59
CA ALA A 91 -17.15 16.35 -13.73
C ALA A 91 -18.61 15.84 -13.71
N THR A 92 -18.90 14.75 -13.00
CA THR A 92 -20.28 14.27 -12.78
C THR A 92 -21.06 15.07 -11.73
N GLY A 93 -20.45 16.06 -11.08
CA GLY A 93 -21.03 16.78 -9.93
C GLY A 93 -20.96 15.99 -8.62
N ASN A 94 -20.33 14.82 -8.62
CA ASN A 94 -20.18 13.97 -7.45
C ASN A 94 -19.21 14.61 -6.43
N LYS A 95 -19.68 14.75 -5.18
CA LYS A 95 -18.94 15.38 -4.07
C LYS A 95 -18.34 14.37 -3.10
N ILE A 96 -18.40 13.07 -3.41
CA ILE A 96 -17.81 12.02 -2.57
C ILE A 96 -16.35 12.34 -2.26
N GLU A 97 -15.94 12.14 -1.02
CA GLU A 97 -14.54 12.37 -0.65
C GLU A 97 -13.65 11.28 -1.26
N ILE A 98 -12.42 11.64 -1.58
CA ILE A 98 -11.47 10.73 -2.23
C ILE A 98 -10.32 10.45 -1.29
N GLY A 99 -10.10 9.18 -1.01
CA GLY A 99 -8.90 8.62 -0.43
C GLY A 99 -8.03 7.95 -1.49
N VAL A 100 -6.75 7.85 -1.21
CA VAL A 100 -5.78 7.08 -2.00
C VAL A 100 -4.96 6.21 -1.06
N ARG A 101 -4.80 4.93 -1.40
CA ARG A 101 -3.87 4.06 -0.72
C ARG A 101 -2.66 3.78 -1.61
N LEU A 102 -1.47 4.17 -1.12
CA LEU A 102 -0.21 4.13 -1.86
C LEU A 102 0.77 3.13 -1.25
N SER A 103 1.44 2.30 -2.05
CA SER A 103 2.74 1.76 -1.67
C SER A 103 3.77 2.86 -1.87
N ALA A 104 4.22 3.47 -0.78
CA ALA A 104 5.11 4.62 -0.80
C ALA A 104 6.50 4.27 -1.33
N PHE A 105 6.89 3.01 -1.20
CA PHE A 105 8.10 2.46 -1.80
C PHE A 105 7.91 0.98 -2.11
N ASP A 106 8.78 0.48 -2.96
CA ASP A 106 8.88 -0.93 -3.31
C ASP A 106 10.36 -1.36 -3.30
N PHE A 107 10.60 -2.64 -3.47
CA PHE A 107 11.91 -3.22 -3.72
C PHE A 107 11.82 -4.14 -4.94
N VAL A 108 12.97 -4.53 -5.47
CA VAL A 108 13.04 -5.67 -6.38
C VAL A 108 12.29 -6.87 -5.79
N PRO A 109 11.67 -7.73 -6.60
CA PRO A 109 11.03 -8.94 -6.11
C PRO A 109 11.99 -9.82 -5.31
N PHE A 110 11.46 -10.51 -4.31
CA PHE A 110 12.18 -11.45 -3.45
C PHE A 110 11.68 -12.88 -3.68
N LYS A 111 12.54 -13.84 -3.41
CA LYS A 111 12.26 -15.28 -3.41
C LYS A 111 12.80 -15.94 -2.15
N PRO A 112 12.32 -17.16 -1.79
CA PRO A 112 12.98 -17.94 -0.73
C PRO A 112 14.42 -18.31 -1.14
N ASP A 113 15.35 -18.22 -0.19
CA ASP A 113 16.72 -18.68 -0.39
C ASP A 113 16.72 -20.21 -0.65
N PRO A 114 17.12 -20.67 -1.83
CA PRO A 114 17.11 -22.09 -2.15
C PRO A 114 18.15 -22.90 -1.33
N ALA A 115 19.22 -22.25 -0.88
CA ALA A 115 20.25 -22.92 -0.07
C ALA A 115 19.79 -23.22 1.36
N LEU A 116 18.81 -22.46 1.87
CA LEU A 116 18.26 -22.59 3.22
C LEU A 116 16.83 -23.13 3.23
N SER A 117 16.26 -23.43 2.06
CA SER A 117 14.94 -24.05 1.94
C SER A 117 15.01 -25.56 2.13
N GLN A 118 13.98 -26.13 2.77
CA GLN A 118 13.82 -27.55 3.01
C GLN A 118 12.40 -28.01 2.63
N PRO A 119 12.13 -29.30 2.40
CA PRO A 119 10.79 -29.79 2.19
C PRO A 119 9.82 -29.32 3.29
N GLY A 120 8.73 -28.63 2.91
CA GLY A 120 7.75 -28.07 3.83
C GLY A 120 8.19 -26.81 4.58
N LYS A 121 9.40 -26.28 4.36
CA LYS A 121 9.88 -25.06 5.01
C LYS A 121 10.68 -24.19 4.04
N LEU A 122 10.10 -23.10 3.58
CA LEU A 122 10.79 -22.13 2.74
C LEU A 122 11.89 -21.39 3.52
N GLY A 123 12.98 -21.09 2.84
CA GLY A 123 14.09 -20.29 3.37
C GLY A 123 13.73 -18.82 3.57
N PRO A 124 14.64 -18.02 4.14
CA PRO A 124 14.46 -16.58 4.27
C PRO A 124 14.40 -15.91 2.90
N GLY A 125 13.75 -14.75 2.84
CA GLY A 125 13.66 -13.95 1.62
C GLY A 125 15.02 -13.40 1.20
N ILE A 126 15.37 -13.60 -0.07
CA ILE A 126 16.52 -12.96 -0.73
C ILE A 126 16.03 -12.25 -2.00
N PRO A 127 16.68 -11.16 -2.44
CA PRO A 127 16.31 -10.51 -3.68
C PRO A 127 16.48 -11.46 -4.87
N GLU A 128 15.60 -11.35 -5.86
CA GLU A 128 15.82 -11.97 -7.18
C GLU A 128 17.05 -11.34 -7.84
N ASP A 129 17.66 -12.03 -8.79
CA ASP A 129 18.77 -11.46 -9.57
C ASP A 129 18.25 -10.31 -10.45
N PHE A 130 18.74 -9.12 -10.18
CA PHE A 130 18.42 -7.89 -10.90
C PHE A 130 19.60 -7.32 -11.69
N SER A 131 20.73 -7.99 -11.71
CA SER A 131 21.96 -7.50 -12.37
C SER A 131 21.77 -7.22 -13.85
N HIS A 132 20.91 -8.00 -14.48
CA HIS A 132 20.60 -7.93 -15.92
C HIS A 132 19.62 -6.80 -16.30
N CYS A 133 19.04 -6.09 -15.32
CA CYS A 133 18.01 -5.07 -15.56
C CYS A 133 18.28 -3.73 -14.87
N LEU A 134 19.55 -3.46 -14.55
CA LEU A 134 19.98 -2.16 -14.08
C LEU A 134 20.15 -1.15 -15.26
N PRO A 135 19.85 0.13 -15.06
CA PRO A 135 19.18 0.70 -13.88
C PRO A 135 17.75 0.21 -13.75
N TYR A 136 17.34 -0.16 -12.54
CA TYR A 136 16.06 -0.80 -12.26
C TYR A 136 14.89 0.18 -12.40
N ARG A 137 14.13 0.05 -13.50
CA ARG A 137 13.01 0.95 -13.86
C ARG A 137 11.67 0.24 -13.85
N TYR A 138 11.43 -0.62 -12.85
CA TYR A 138 10.29 -1.52 -12.81
C TYR A 138 9.50 -1.48 -11.50
N GLY A 139 9.65 -0.40 -10.73
CA GLY A 139 8.96 -0.18 -9.48
C GLY A 139 8.79 1.30 -9.16
N PHE A 140 7.99 1.61 -8.15
CA PHE A 140 7.76 2.96 -7.65
C PHE A 140 8.41 3.15 -6.28
N GLY A 141 9.10 4.27 -6.09
CA GLY A 141 9.82 4.54 -4.83
C GLY A 141 11.00 3.59 -4.61
N VAL A 142 11.60 3.09 -5.68
CA VAL A 142 12.75 2.16 -5.68
C VAL A 142 13.99 2.89 -6.16
N ASN A 143 15.11 2.69 -5.48
CA ASN A 143 16.40 3.16 -5.97
C ASN A 143 16.80 2.35 -7.22
N GLN A 144 17.08 3.06 -8.33
CA GLN A 144 17.35 2.42 -9.63
C GLN A 144 18.69 1.69 -9.68
N ASP A 145 19.67 2.13 -8.90
CA ASP A 145 21.02 1.54 -8.85
C ASP A 145 21.13 0.48 -7.73
N HIS A 146 20.34 0.66 -6.64
CA HIS A 146 20.29 -0.23 -5.49
C HIS A 146 18.85 -0.64 -5.15
N PRO A 147 18.21 -1.52 -5.94
CA PRO A 147 16.76 -1.76 -5.89
C PRO A 147 16.27 -2.54 -4.64
N VAL A 148 17.11 -2.68 -3.64
CA VAL A 148 16.77 -3.11 -2.27
C VAL A 148 16.70 -1.93 -1.29
N GLU A 149 16.78 -0.70 -1.80
CA GLU A 149 16.68 0.53 -1.04
C GLU A 149 15.54 1.41 -1.58
N PRO A 150 14.83 2.14 -0.69
CA PRO A 150 13.79 3.07 -1.14
C PRO A 150 14.41 4.35 -1.73
N GLU A 151 13.74 4.91 -2.74
CA GLU A 151 13.97 6.26 -3.25
C GLU A 151 12.64 7.01 -3.26
N LEU A 152 12.54 8.10 -2.50
CA LEU A 152 11.24 8.71 -2.15
C LEU A 152 10.91 10.00 -2.92
N SER A 153 11.75 10.44 -3.87
CA SER A 153 11.51 11.70 -4.59
C SER A 153 10.17 11.70 -5.34
N GLU A 154 9.83 10.60 -6.00
CA GLU A 154 8.53 10.47 -6.67
C GLU A 154 7.38 10.22 -5.70
N THR A 155 7.64 9.61 -4.55
CA THR A 155 6.67 9.46 -3.47
C THR A 155 6.25 10.81 -2.91
N PHE A 156 7.20 11.71 -2.72
CA PHE A 156 6.91 13.09 -2.30
C PHE A 156 6.08 13.83 -3.35
N LYS A 157 6.47 13.75 -4.63
CA LYS A 157 5.70 14.33 -5.75
C LYS A 157 4.28 13.77 -5.83
N PHE A 158 4.10 12.47 -5.57
CA PHE A 158 2.77 11.85 -5.58
C PHE A 158 1.91 12.32 -4.41
N ALA A 159 2.50 12.49 -3.23
CA ALA A 159 1.80 13.04 -2.06
C ALA A 159 1.38 14.51 -2.29
N GLU A 160 2.23 15.31 -2.93
CA GLU A 160 1.89 16.68 -3.36
C GLU A 160 0.73 16.66 -4.38
N LEU A 161 0.83 15.82 -5.40
CA LEU A 161 -0.22 15.63 -6.39
C LEU A 161 -1.56 15.25 -5.74
N CYS A 162 -1.56 14.39 -4.73
CA CYS A 162 -2.78 14.07 -3.98
C CYS A 162 -3.40 15.33 -3.36
N GLY A 163 -2.61 16.21 -2.77
CA GLY A 163 -3.07 17.50 -2.26
C GLY A 163 -3.67 18.39 -3.36
N GLU A 164 -2.98 18.52 -4.50
CA GLU A 164 -3.42 19.31 -5.66
C GLU A 164 -4.75 18.79 -6.23
N LEU A 165 -4.96 17.48 -6.24
CA LEU A 165 -6.18 16.83 -6.71
C LEU A 165 -7.31 16.81 -5.67
N GLY A 166 -7.10 17.35 -4.48
CA GLY A 166 -8.10 17.41 -3.42
C GLY A 166 -8.37 16.05 -2.76
N VAL A 167 -7.40 15.14 -2.78
CA VAL A 167 -7.45 13.88 -2.01
C VAL A 167 -7.43 14.20 -0.52
N LYS A 168 -8.40 13.66 0.24
CA LYS A 168 -8.56 13.93 1.67
C LYS A 168 -7.75 13.02 2.55
N ILE A 169 -7.60 11.76 2.14
CA ILE A 169 -6.91 10.73 2.93
C ILE A 169 -5.84 10.08 2.05
N LEU A 170 -4.59 10.08 2.51
CA LEU A 170 -3.51 9.34 1.88
C LEU A 170 -3.01 8.27 2.85
N ASN A 171 -3.37 7.01 2.56
CA ASN A 171 -2.98 5.84 3.34
C ASN A 171 -1.68 5.27 2.77
N LEU A 172 -0.60 5.32 3.55
CA LEU A 172 0.73 4.89 3.13
C LEU A 172 1.02 3.46 3.60
N SER A 173 1.43 2.64 2.66
CA SER A 173 1.88 1.25 2.80
C SER A 173 3.19 1.07 2.04
N ALA A 174 3.63 -0.17 1.80
CA ALA A 174 4.81 -0.48 1.00
C ALA A 174 4.63 -1.80 0.25
N GLY A 175 5.41 -1.99 -0.80
CA GLY A 175 5.59 -3.25 -1.51
C GLY A 175 4.33 -4.00 -1.90
N SER A 176 4.49 -5.31 -2.06
CA SER A 176 3.43 -6.23 -2.51
C SER A 176 3.42 -7.53 -1.71
N PRO A 177 2.24 -8.08 -1.35
CA PRO A 177 2.14 -9.40 -0.71
C PRO A 177 2.53 -10.55 -1.65
N TYR A 178 2.68 -10.28 -2.95
CA TYR A 178 2.93 -11.31 -3.96
C TYR A 178 4.41 -11.51 -4.28
N TYR A 179 5.27 -10.49 -4.05
CA TYR A 179 6.67 -10.59 -4.42
C TYR A 179 7.66 -9.98 -3.41
N ASN A 180 7.19 -9.17 -2.43
CA ASN A 180 8.00 -8.72 -1.30
C ASN A 180 7.16 -8.53 -0.02
N PRO A 181 6.50 -9.61 0.46
CA PRO A 181 5.58 -9.55 1.61
C PRO A 181 6.21 -9.01 2.89
N HIS A 182 7.53 -9.15 3.09
CA HIS A 182 8.22 -8.68 4.30
C HIS A 182 8.11 -7.17 4.47
N ILE A 183 8.24 -6.37 3.39
CA ILE A 183 8.06 -4.93 3.48
C ILE A 183 6.58 -4.51 3.47
N GLN A 184 5.71 -5.31 2.84
CA GLN A 184 4.27 -4.99 2.76
C GLN A 184 3.56 -5.18 4.11
N ARG A 185 3.84 -6.29 4.76
CA ARG A 185 3.34 -6.61 6.09
C ARG A 185 4.40 -7.37 6.86
N PRO A 186 5.23 -6.66 7.64
CA PRO A 186 6.18 -7.32 8.53
C PRO A 186 5.47 -8.36 9.38
N ALA A 187 5.96 -9.60 9.36
CA ALA A 187 5.29 -10.74 9.97
C ALA A 187 6.31 -11.78 10.42
N ALA A 188 6.09 -12.37 11.61
CA ALA A 188 6.89 -13.52 12.07
C ALA A 188 6.57 -14.78 11.26
N TYR A 189 5.34 -14.91 10.78
CA TYR A 189 4.85 -16.05 10.02
C TYR A 189 4.28 -15.54 8.67
N PRO A 190 5.09 -15.54 7.61
CA PRO A 190 4.63 -15.11 6.28
C PRO A 190 3.62 -16.11 5.69
N PRO A 191 2.90 -15.74 4.61
CA PRO A 191 2.05 -16.69 3.90
C PRO A 191 2.82 -17.93 3.44
N SER A 192 2.13 -19.07 3.36
CA SER A 192 2.71 -20.38 3.03
C SER A 192 3.40 -20.44 1.66
N ASP A 193 2.97 -19.60 0.72
CA ASP A 193 3.55 -19.47 -0.64
C ASP A 193 4.62 -18.35 -0.73
N GLY A 194 4.97 -17.74 0.41
CA GLY A 194 6.02 -16.71 0.52
C GLY A 194 7.37 -17.29 0.91
N TYR A 195 8.14 -16.53 1.66
CA TYR A 195 9.44 -16.90 2.22
C TYR A 195 9.46 -16.51 3.70
N GLN A 196 10.40 -17.08 4.50
CA GLN A 196 10.59 -16.63 5.87
C GLN A 196 11.07 -15.17 5.88
N PRO A 197 10.87 -14.41 6.98
CA PRO A 197 11.35 -13.03 7.06
C PRO A 197 12.83 -12.93 6.63
N ALA A 198 13.14 -11.97 5.77
CA ALA A 198 14.50 -11.72 5.30
C ALA A 198 15.41 -11.23 6.45
N HIS A 199 14.82 -10.60 7.45
CA HIS A 199 15.46 -10.06 8.66
C HIS A 199 14.39 -9.87 9.75
N ASP A 200 14.76 -9.31 10.90
CA ASP A 200 13.79 -9.01 11.96
C ASP A 200 12.66 -8.09 11.41
N PRO A 201 11.41 -8.51 11.49
CA PRO A 201 10.26 -7.72 10.98
C PRO A 201 10.14 -6.31 11.59
N LEU A 202 10.70 -6.03 12.77
CA LEU A 202 10.72 -4.68 13.35
C LEU A 202 11.49 -3.68 12.48
N ILE A 203 12.48 -4.14 11.71
CA ILE A 203 13.23 -3.29 10.75
C ILE A 203 12.26 -2.70 9.73
N ASP A 204 11.37 -3.52 9.18
CA ASP A 204 10.41 -3.06 8.17
C ASP A 204 9.25 -2.26 8.78
N VAL A 205 8.86 -2.55 10.03
CA VAL A 205 7.94 -1.69 10.79
C VAL A 205 8.53 -0.29 10.94
N ALA A 206 9.77 -0.19 11.42
CA ALA A 206 10.47 1.07 11.60
C ALA A 206 10.67 1.81 10.26
N ARG A 207 11.00 1.08 9.18
CA ARG A 207 11.15 1.63 7.83
C ARG A 207 9.85 2.28 7.35
N GLN A 208 8.71 1.59 7.45
CA GLN A 208 7.43 2.15 7.03
C GLN A 208 7.04 3.38 7.87
N ILE A 209 7.19 3.33 9.20
CA ILE A 209 6.92 4.47 10.08
C ILE A 209 7.80 5.67 9.70
N ASN A 210 9.08 5.44 9.43
CA ASN A 210 10.01 6.49 9.05
C ASN A 210 9.69 7.10 7.67
N VAL A 211 9.26 6.30 6.69
CA VAL A 211 8.82 6.80 5.39
C VAL A 211 7.58 7.69 5.54
N VAL A 212 6.59 7.28 6.32
CA VAL A 212 5.40 8.10 6.60
C VAL A 212 5.80 9.43 7.24
N ARG A 213 6.72 9.40 8.22
CA ARG A 213 7.28 10.61 8.85
C ARG A 213 7.91 11.54 7.83
N GLN A 214 8.76 11.02 6.93
CA GLN A 214 9.43 11.82 5.91
C GLN A 214 8.41 12.48 4.95
N VAL A 215 7.37 11.75 4.52
CA VAL A 215 6.29 12.32 3.69
C VAL A 215 5.56 13.43 4.46
N LYS A 216 5.25 13.22 5.74
CA LYS A 216 4.59 14.23 6.57
C LYS A 216 5.43 15.50 6.74
N GLU A 217 6.72 15.33 7.02
CA GLU A 217 7.67 16.44 7.14
C GLU A 217 7.81 17.22 5.82
N HIS A 218 7.86 16.50 4.69
CA HIS A 218 7.95 17.10 3.36
C HIS A 218 6.72 17.97 3.05
N LEU A 219 5.51 17.44 3.21
CA LEU A 219 4.27 18.17 2.99
C LEU A 219 4.13 19.38 3.93
N SER A 220 4.56 19.23 5.18
CA SER A 220 4.52 20.31 6.18
C SER A 220 5.49 21.47 5.86
N ARG A 221 6.66 21.16 5.28
CA ARG A 221 7.61 22.20 4.82
C ARG A 221 7.04 22.96 3.63
N LYS A 222 6.54 22.26 2.61
CA LYS A 222 5.93 22.86 1.42
C LYS A 222 4.80 23.82 1.79
N SER A 223 3.87 23.41 2.66
CA SER A 223 2.76 24.24 3.11
C SER A 223 3.23 25.54 3.82
N LYS A 224 4.32 25.49 4.59
CA LYS A 224 4.90 26.68 5.24
C LYS A 224 5.56 27.63 4.25
N ASP A 225 6.27 27.12 3.24
CA ASP A 225 6.94 27.91 2.22
C ASP A 225 5.91 28.61 1.31
N GLU A 226 4.84 27.91 0.93
CA GLU A 226 3.73 28.50 0.17
C GLU A 226 3.01 29.61 0.99
N SER A 227 2.84 29.42 2.28
CA SER A 227 2.24 30.42 3.18
C SER A 227 3.09 31.69 3.34
N ARG A 228 4.41 31.59 3.24
CA ARG A 228 5.33 32.73 3.30
C ARG A 228 5.35 33.55 2.01
N ASN A 229 5.11 32.91 0.88
CA ASN A 229 5.15 33.54 -0.44
C ASN A 229 3.83 34.20 -0.87
N THR A 230 2.71 33.94 -0.15
CA THR A 230 1.40 34.53 -0.44
C THR A 230 1.11 35.68 0.52
N ALA A 231 1.28 36.91 0.05
CA ALA A 231 1.19 38.13 0.85
C ALA A 231 -0.24 38.63 1.14
N LEU A 232 -1.32 37.93 0.78
CA LEU A 232 -2.72 38.30 1.13
C LEU A 232 -3.61 37.06 1.26
N PRO A 233 -4.41 36.92 2.32
CA PRO A 233 -5.49 35.93 2.38
C PRO A 233 -6.59 36.34 1.39
N SER A 234 -6.71 35.64 0.26
CA SER A 234 -7.89 35.76 -0.58
C SER A 234 -9.08 35.11 0.15
N THR A 235 -10.25 35.72 0.07
CA THR A 235 -11.51 35.23 0.66
C THR A 235 -11.99 33.90 0.06
N PHE A 236 -11.28 33.36 -0.92
CA PHE A 236 -11.41 31.99 -1.44
C PHE A 236 -10.07 31.28 -1.29
N ASP A 237 -9.94 30.49 -0.23
CA ASP A 237 -8.75 29.69 0.04
C ASP A 237 -8.74 28.46 -0.88
N LEU A 238 -8.23 28.64 -2.11
CA LEU A 238 -8.00 27.59 -3.12
C LEU A 238 -6.65 26.86 -2.87
N ARG A 239 -6.05 26.99 -1.67
CA ARG A 239 -4.82 26.28 -1.36
C ARG A 239 -5.05 24.77 -1.39
N PRO A 240 -4.15 24.02 -2.02
CA PRO A 240 -4.20 22.56 -1.98
C PRO A 240 -4.28 22.09 -0.53
N SER A 241 -5.29 21.29 -0.19
CA SER A 241 -5.41 20.76 1.16
C SER A 241 -4.38 19.65 1.35
N THR A 242 -3.52 19.76 2.36
CA THR A 242 -2.65 18.64 2.74
C THR A 242 -3.53 17.44 3.13
N PRO A 243 -3.38 16.28 2.49
CA PRO A 243 -4.16 15.11 2.85
C PRO A 243 -3.86 14.65 4.28
N VAL A 244 -4.84 14.07 4.94
CA VAL A 244 -4.66 13.35 6.21
C VAL A 244 -3.84 12.09 5.93
N LEU A 245 -2.68 11.96 6.58
CA LEU A 245 -1.80 10.81 6.40
C LEU A 245 -2.17 9.68 7.36
N VAL A 246 -2.36 8.47 6.81
CA VAL A 246 -2.58 7.25 7.58
C VAL A 246 -1.37 6.34 7.43
N GLY A 247 -0.62 6.13 8.52
CA GLY A 247 0.50 5.18 8.55
C GLY A 247 0.02 3.75 8.80
N THR A 248 0.70 2.76 8.22
CA THR A 248 0.39 1.33 8.38
C THR A 248 1.59 0.53 8.90
N ALA A 249 1.50 -0.82 8.93
CA ALA A 249 2.50 -1.78 9.43
C ALA A 249 2.57 -1.97 10.95
N TYR A 250 1.67 -1.41 11.72
CA TYR A 250 1.72 -1.46 13.19
C TYR A 250 1.34 -2.81 13.80
N SER A 251 0.75 -3.75 13.03
CA SER A 251 0.23 -5.02 13.56
C SER A 251 1.30 -5.90 14.23
N TYR A 252 2.55 -5.84 13.76
CA TYR A 252 3.66 -6.60 14.33
C TYR A 252 4.08 -6.11 15.72
N LEU A 253 3.73 -4.87 16.09
CA LEU A 253 3.99 -4.30 17.42
C LEU A 253 3.13 -4.94 18.53
N GLN A 254 2.10 -5.68 18.16
CA GLN A 254 1.26 -6.47 19.07
C GLN A 254 0.72 -5.63 20.24
N GLU A 255 1.05 -5.98 21.50
CA GLU A 255 0.65 -5.28 22.71
C GLU A 255 1.19 -3.85 22.83
N TYR A 256 2.31 -3.55 22.18
CA TYR A 256 2.95 -2.21 22.18
C TYR A 256 2.35 -1.26 21.14
N LEU A 257 1.43 -1.76 20.28
CA LEU A 257 0.79 -0.96 19.23
C LEU A 257 0.17 0.34 19.74
N PRO A 258 -0.63 0.36 20.82
CA PRO A 258 -1.25 1.61 21.28
C PRO A 258 -0.24 2.67 21.71
N GLN A 259 0.84 2.27 22.37
CA GLN A 259 1.89 3.20 22.84
C GLN A 259 2.65 3.80 21.66
N VAL A 260 3.05 2.97 20.69
CA VAL A 260 3.73 3.45 19.48
C VAL A 260 2.80 4.31 18.64
N ALA A 261 1.52 3.92 18.46
CA ALA A 261 0.54 4.71 17.74
C ALA A 261 0.35 6.10 18.34
N GLN A 262 0.18 6.18 19.67
CA GLN A 262 0.08 7.46 20.37
C GLN A 262 1.34 8.30 20.22
N TYR A 263 2.52 7.68 20.32
CA TYR A 263 3.79 8.38 20.17
C TYR A 263 3.93 9.02 18.78
N VAL A 264 3.72 8.27 17.71
CA VAL A 264 3.91 8.78 16.33
C VAL A 264 2.90 9.88 15.98
N VAL A 265 1.65 9.77 16.46
CA VAL A 265 0.63 10.80 16.24
C VAL A 265 0.95 12.06 17.06
N ARG A 266 1.29 11.94 18.34
CA ARG A 266 1.64 13.09 19.19
C ARG A 266 2.87 13.84 18.70
N ASN A 267 3.83 13.15 18.09
CA ASN A 267 5.03 13.76 17.53
C ASN A 267 4.84 14.23 16.07
N GLY A 268 3.63 14.17 15.53
CA GLY A 268 3.33 14.65 14.18
C GLY A 268 4.00 13.83 13.05
N TRP A 269 4.30 12.55 13.30
CA TRP A 269 4.89 11.68 12.28
C TRP A 269 3.83 11.15 11.31
N THR A 270 2.60 11.03 11.76
CA THR A 270 1.40 10.70 10.98
C THR A 270 0.19 11.36 11.65
N ASP A 271 -0.93 11.47 10.93
CA ASP A 271 -2.18 11.96 11.51
C ASP A 271 -3.00 10.81 12.12
N MET A 272 -2.93 9.63 11.52
CA MET A 272 -3.67 8.45 11.95
C MET A 272 -2.84 7.19 11.79
N VAL A 273 -3.17 6.15 12.56
CA VAL A 273 -2.63 4.80 12.44
C VAL A 273 -3.70 3.87 11.89
N GLY A 274 -3.40 3.24 10.76
CA GLY A 274 -4.29 2.29 10.07
C GLY A 274 -4.04 0.87 10.52
N LEU A 275 -5.10 0.15 10.91
CA LEU A 275 -5.09 -1.27 11.21
C LEU A 275 -5.81 -2.03 10.10
N GLY A 276 -5.15 -3.07 9.57
CA GLY A 276 -5.75 -3.96 8.58
C GLY A 276 -6.23 -5.27 9.22
N ARG A 277 -5.55 -6.35 8.89
CA ARG A 277 -5.97 -7.72 9.21
C ARG A 277 -6.02 -8.06 10.72
N MET A 278 -5.40 -7.25 11.59
CA MET A 278 -5.50 -7.45 13.04
C MET A 278 -6.95 -7.41 13.55
N VAL A 279 -7.83 -6.63 12.93
CA VAL A 279 -9.25 -6.54 13.31
C VAL A 279 -10.03 -7.83 13.06
N LEU A 280 -9.51 -8.76 12.25
CA LEU A 280 -10.14 -10.07 12.06
C LEU A 280 -10.09 -10.92 13.32
N SER A 281 -9.03 -10.83 14.10
CA SER A 281 -8.91 -11.53 15.39
C SER A 281 -9.39 -10.68 16.57
N TYR A 282 -9.37 -9.36 16.42
CA TYR A 282 -9.66 -8.41 17.49
C TYR A 282 -10.52 -7.23 17.01
N PRO A 283 -11.79 -7.46 16.65
CA PRO A 283 -12.66 -6.36 16.17
C PRO A 283 -12.85 -5.24 17.21
N GLY A 284 -12.87 -5.56 18.50
CA GLY A 284 -13.01 -4.60 19.60
C GLY A 284 -11.70 -3.92 20.04
N ILE A 285 -10.59 -4.03 19.31
CA ILE A 285 -9.27 -3.53 19.73
C ILE A 285 -9.27 -2.05 20.11
N LEU A 286 -9.99 -1.21 19.37
CA LEU A 286 -10.04 0.23 19.65
C LEU A 286 -10.88 0.54 20.89
N ALA A 287 -12.01 -0.13 21.06
CA ALA A 287 -12.83 0.01 22.27
C ALA A 287 -12.05 -0.38 23.53
N ASP A 288 -11.40 -1.53 23.52
CA ASP A 288 -10.59 -1.98 24.66
C ASP A 288 -9.41 -1.03 24.94
N ALA A 289 -8.74 -0.51 23.90
CA ALA A 289 -7.66 0.46 24.09
C ALA A 289 -8.13 1.76 24.72
N VAL A 290 -9.33 2.26 24.34
CA VAL A 290 -9.87 3.54 24.85
C VAL A 290 -10.54 3.37 26.21
N GLU A 291 -11.38 2.33 26.38
CA GLU A 291 -12.21 2.17 27.56
C GLU A 291 -11.46 1.50 28.72
N LYS A 292 -10.60 0.53 28.41
CA LYS A 292 -9.88 -0.27 29.42
C LYS A 292 -8.42 0.14 29.61
N GLY A 293 -7.86 0.94 28.68
CA GLY A 293 -6.45 1.30 28.69
C GLY A 293 -5.50 0.11 28.48
N ALA A 294 -6.02 -1.07 28.10
CA ALA A 294 -5.25 -2.29 27.91
C ALA A 294 -5.87 -3.16 26.83
N LEU A 295 -5.05 -3.93 26.12
CA LEU A 295 -5.50 -4.89 25.10
C LEU A 295 -5.68 -6.29 25.70
N ALA A 296 -6.68 -7.02 25.19
CA ALA A 296 -6.85 -8.44 25.50
C ALA A 296 -5.83 -9.27 24.74
N THR A 297 -4.71 -9.60 25.37
CA THR A 297 -3.53 -10.23 24.77
C THR A 297 -3.85 -11.48 23.95
N LYS A 298 -4.83 -12.29 24.40
CA LYS A 298 -5.28 -13.51 23.71
C LYS A 298 -5.91 -13.27 22.33
N ASN A 299 -6.38 -12.05 22.06
CA ASN A 299 -7.03 -11.68 20.79
C ASN A 299 -6.05 -11.03 19.81
N ILE A 300 -4.86 -10.62 20.26
CA ILE A 300 -3.88 -9.90 19.46
C ILE A 300 -3.34 -10.83 18.36
N CYS A 301 -3.42 -10.38 17.11
CA CYS A 301 -2.84 -11.08 15.97
C CYS A 301 -1.32 -11.19 16.12
N ARG A 302 -0.79 -12.42 16.09
CA ARG A 302 0.65 -12.72 16.10
C ARG A 302 1.26 -12.80 14.69
N THR A 303 0.59 -12.22 13.71
CA THR A 303 1.00 -12.19 12.30
C THR A 303 1.16 -13.58 11.65
N PHE A 304 0.25 -14.51 11.96
CA PHE A 304 0.25 -15.89 11.44
C PHE A 304 0.05 -16.00 9.92
N SER A 305 -0.57 -15.00 9.30
CA SER A 305 -0.87 -14.92 7.87
C SER A 305 -1.92 -15.91 7.32
N ASP A 306 -2.54 -16.77 8.13
CA ASP A 306 -3.58 -17.73 7.70
C ASP A 306 -4.78 -17.03 7.02
N CYS A 307 -5.13 -15.83 7.46
CA CYS A 307 -6.15 -15.01 6.80
C CYS A 307 -5.83 -14.66 5.33
N THR A 308 -4.59 -14.83 4.91
CA THR A 308 -4.13 -14.64 3.52
C THR A 308 -3.90 -16.00 2.84
N THR A 309 -3.40 -16.99 3.57
CA THR A 309 -3.17 -18.34 3.08
C THR A 309 -4.47 -19.06 2.77
N ALA A 310 -5.47 -18.97 3.66
CA ALA A 310 -6.75 -19.64 3.50
C ALA A 310 -7.46 -19.36 2.16
N PRO A 311 -7.67 -18.08 1.73
CA PRO A 311 -8.28 -17.80 0.43
C PRO A 311 -7.47 -18.32 -0.77
N ARG A 312 -6.14 -18.42 -0.65
CA ARG A 312 -5.29 -19.01 -1.69
C ARG A 312 -5.49 -20.51 -1.85
N ASN A 313 -5.96 -21.15 -0.80
CA ASN A 313 -6.33 -22.58 -0.77
C ASN A 313 -7.85 -22.80 -0.96
N GLY A 314 -8.59 -21.82 -1.46
CA GLY A 314 -10.03 -21.93 -1.72
C GLY A 314 -10.91 -21.79 -0.49
N MET A 315 -10.36 -21.46 0.66
CA MET A 315 -11.09 -21.28 1.92
C MET A 315 -11.56 -19.83 2.09
N ILE A 316 -12.57 -19.61 2.93
CA ILE A 316 -13.01 -18.24 3.25
C ILE A 316 -11.94 -17.47 4.05
N SER A 317 -11.87 -16.14 3.86
CA SER A 317 -10.94 -15.31 4.61
C SER A 317 -11.40 -15.12 6.05
N GLY A 318 -10.49 -15.33 7.04
CA GLY A 318 -10.78 -15.17 8.45
C GLY A 318 -9.55 -15.43 9.31
N CYS A 319 -9.68 -15.28 10.63
CA CYS A 319 -8.59 -15.56 11.56
C CYS A 319 -8.69 -16.99 12.10
N TYR A 320 -8.15 -17.95 11.40
CA TYR A 320 -8.18 -19.36 11.80
C TYR A 320 -7.47 -19.64 13.13
N PRO A 321 -6.29 -19.06 13.45
CA PRO A 321 -5.61 -19.36 14.71
C PRO A 321 -6.32 -18.86 15.98
N LEU A 322 -7.09 -17.77 15.90
CA LEU A 322 -7.61 -17.08 17.08
C LEU A 322 -9.16 -17.01 17.13
N ASP A 323 -9.85 -17.29 16.03
CA ASP A 323 -11.30 -17.27 15.96
C ASP A 323 -11.87 -18.68 15.80
N LYS A 324 -12.60 -19.12 16.83
CA LYS A 324 -13.19 -20.47 16.88
C LYS A 324 -14.20 -20.74 15.76
N TYR A 325 -14.85 -19.72 15.22
CA TYR A 325 -15.75 -19.87 14.08
C TYR A 325 -15.02 -20.41 12.85
N TYR A 326 -13.83 -19.89 12.58
CA TYR A 326 -13.03 -20.33 11.44
C TYR A 326 -12.28 -21.62 11.73
N SER A 327 -11.67 -21.77 12.90
CA SER A 327 -10.92 -22.98 13.27
C SER A 327 -11.79 -24.23 13.42
N ALA A 328 -13.10 -24.07 13.61
CA ALA A 328 -14.04 -25.18 13.68
C ALA A 328 -14.57 -25.64 12.31
N LYS A 329 -14.19 -24.99 11.21
CA LYS A 329 -14.65 -25.37 9.88
C LYS A 329 -14.01 -26.68 9.43
N PRO A 330 -14.81 -27.61 8.84
CA PRO A 330 -14.31 -28.91 8.39
C PRO A 330 -13.11 -28.79 7.44
N GLU A 331 -13.18 -27.88 6.48
CA GLU A 331 -12.13 -27.65 5.48
C GLU A 331 -10.78 -27.12 6.04
N PHE A 332 -10.75 -26.77 7.33
CA PHE A 332 -9.50 -26.41 8.03
C PHE A 332 -8.90 -27.59 8.78
N GLN A 333 -9.69 -28.63 9.04
CA GLN A 333 -9.29 -29.82 9.81
C GLN A 333 -8.77 -30.94 8.91
N GLU A 334 -9.02 -30.87 7.60
CA GLU A 334 -8.48 -31.74 6.56
C GLU A 334 -7.11 -31.25 6.06
#